data_69eabc6cae74b0f7d25a4eb5db6007a5
#
_entry.id   69eabc6cae74b0f7d25a4eb5db6007a5
#
_cell.length_a   1.000
_cell.length_b   1.000
_cell.length_c   1.000
_cell.angle_alpha   90.00
_cell.angle_beta   90.00
_cell.angle_gamma   90.00
#
_symmetry.space_group_name_H-M   'P 1'
#
loop_
_entity.id
_entity.type
_entity.pdbx_description
1 polymer ?
#
loop_
_entity_poly.entity_id
_entity_poly.type
_entity_poly.pdbx_seq_one_letter_code
_entity_poly.pdbx_strand_id
1 'polypeptide(L)'
;MIRLPAHTGEPIAVADRLGIGPTLVIFYRGHWCPFCRRYLCKLQSNLRRFRDRGVELCGICPEPIDTIRSMADYLRITFPLLSDADGLAIEAFGVRNAFSAARSLMPHPAAILIDTDGRERFRSVNRNYKRRATMHKLFGAIDQLDH
;
A
#
# COMPACT_ATOMS: atom_id res chain seq x y z
N MET A 1 -4.45 5.34 16.40
CA MET A 1 -3.94 5.88 15.12
C MET A 1 -2.54 5.34 14.87
N ILE A 2 -2.31 4.79 13.70
CA ILE A 2 -1.04 4.13 13.37
C ILE A 2 -0.17 5.13 12.59
N ARG A 3 0.99 5.48 13.16
CA ARG A 3 1.95 6.40 12.54
C ARG A 3 3.18 5.60 12.13
N LEU A 4 3.53 5.62 10.85
CA LEU A 4 4.63 4.82 10.30
C LEU A 4 5.68 5.70 9.63
N PRO A 5 6.98 5.33 9.75
CA PRO A 5 8.03 6.00 8.99
C PRO A 5 7.78 5.89 7.49
N ALA A 6 8.06 6.95 6.75
CA ALA A 6 7.87 7.01 5.30
C ALA A 6 9.19 7.36 4.62
N HIS A 7 9.46 6.76 3.46
CA HIS A 7 10.67 7.08 2.71
C HIS A 7 10.67 8.50 2.16
N THR A 8 9.52 9.13 2.06
CA THR A 8 9.37 10.48 1.53
C THR A 8 9.67 11.58 2.55
N GLY A 9 9.91 11.24 3.82
CA GLY A 9 10.24 12.24 4.85
C GLY A 9 9.58 11.94 6.18
N GLU A 10 8.68 12.83 6.63
CA GLU A 10 8.04 12.72 7.93
C GLU A 10 7.16 11.46 8.06
N PRO A 11 7.05 10.89 9.27
CA PRO A 11 6.13 9.78 9.50
C PRO A 11 4.71 10.13 9.11
N ILE A 12 3.99 9.15 8.58
CA ILE A 12 2.62 9.33 8.11
C ILE A 12 1.67 8.53 9.00
N ALA A 13 0.66 9.20 9.50
CA ALA A 13 -0.45 8.53 10.16
C ALA A 13 -1.41 8.01 9.10
N VAL A 14 -1.58 6.70 9.04
CA VAL A 14 -2.41 6.07 8.00
C VAL A 14 -3.84 6.65 8.04
N ALA A 15 -4.36 6.91 9.25
CA ALA A 15 -5.69 7.50 9.43
C ALA A 15 -5.77 8.97 9.03
N ASP A 16 -4.69 9.74 9.15
CA ASP A 16 -4.72 11.18 8.88
C ASP A 16 -4.81 11.51 7.39
N ARG A 17 -4.41 10.60 6.52
CA ARG A 17 -4.57 10.79 5.07
C ARG A 17 -6.03 10.73 4.65
N LEU A 18 -6.87 10.20 5.50
CA LEU A 18 -8.29 10.05 5.23
C LEU A 18 -9.06 11.37 5.17
N GLY A 19 -8.47 12.47 5.66
CA GLY A 19 -9.10 13.79 5.61
C GLY A 19 -8.85 14.57 4.32
N ILE A 20 -7.93 14.08 3.47
CA ILE A 20 -7.47 14.81 2.28
C ILE A 20 -8.16 14.29 1.01
N GLY A 21 -8.58 13.04 1.03
CA GLY A 21 -9.21 12.38 -0.11
C GLY A 21 -9.13 10.88 0.04
N PRO A 22 -9.70 10.11 -0.90
CA PRO A 22 -9.59 8.66 -0.87
C PRO A 22 -8.13 8.22 -0.96
N THR A 23 -7.79 7.16 -0.23
CA THR A 23 -6.43 6.61 -0.20
C THR A 23 -6.45 5.15 -0.60
N LEU A 24 -5.59 4.78 -1.55
CA LEU A 24 -5.36 3.39 -1.92
C LEU A 24 -4.12 2.90 -1.17
N VAL A 25 -4.32 1.95 -0.27
CA VAL A 25 -3.27 1.37 0.56
C VAL A 25 -2.84 0.05 -0.06
N ILE A 26 -1.56 -0.08 -0.39
CA ILE A 26 -0.99 -1.26 -1.01
C ILE A 26 -0.09 -1.97 0.00
N PHE A 27 -0.40 -3.22 0.32
CA PHE A 27 0.47 -4.06 1.13
C PHE A 27 1.31 -4.93 0.22
N TYR A 28 2.63 -4.96 0.44
CA TYR A 28 3.55 -5.76 -0.35
C TYR A 28 4.53 -6.49 0.57
N ARG A 29 5.17 -7.54 0.02
CA ARG A 29 5.96 -8.46 0.81
C ARG A 29 7.34 -7.91 1.17
N GLY A 30 8.00 -7.25 0.22
CA GLY A 30 9.31 -6.69 0.47
C GLY A 30 10.08 -6.40 -0.82
N HIS A 31 11.27 -5.79 -0.67
CA HIS A 31 12.11 -5.40 -1.79
C HIS A 31 12.62 -6.57 -2.64
N TRP A 32 12.72 -7.76 -2.04
CA TRP A 32 13.24 -8.97 -2.66
C TRP A 32 12.22 -9.66 -3.57
N CYS A 33 10.95 -9.24 -3.55
CA CYS A 33 9.88 -9.87 -4.30
C CYS A 33 9.73 -9.21 -5.68
N PRO A 34 10.06 -9.94 -6.79
CA PRO A 34 9.95 -9.35 -8.13
C PRO A 34 8.54 -8.92 -8.51
N PHE A 35 7.54 -9.69 -8.08
CA PHE A 35 6.13 -9.36 -8.34
C PHE A 35 5.72 -8.08 -7.64
N CYS A 36 6.20 -7.87 -6.40
CA CYS A 36 5.93 -6.65 -5.65
C CYS A 36 6.59 -5.44 -6.31
N ARG A 37 7.84 -5.57 -6.70
CA ARG A 37 8.59 -4.49 -7.34
C ARG A 37 7.94 -4.07 -8.65
N ARG A 38 7.55 -5.05 -9.46
CA ARG A 38 6.87 -4.79 -10.74
C ARG A 38 5.54 -4.08 -10.52
N TYR A 39 4.79 -4.50 -9.50
CA TYR A 39 3.51 -3.89 -9.19
C TYR A 39 3.66 -2.45 -8.72
N LEU A 40 4.63 -2.19 -7.84
CA LEU A 40 4.92 -0.82 -7.39
C LEU A 40 5.30 0.09 -8.57
N CYS A 41 6.11 -0.40 -9.49
CA CYS A 41 6.47 0.34 -10.70
C CYS A 41 5.25 0.61 -11.59
N LYS A 42 4.35 -0.34 -11.68
CA LYS A 42 3.12 -0.18 -12.46
C LYS A 42 2.20 0.86 -11.82
N LEU A 43 2.09 0.86 -10.49
CA LEU A 43 1.36 1.90 -9.77
C LEU A 43 2.00 3.27 -10.01
N GLN A 44 3.33 3.35 -9.93
CA GLN A 44 4.06 4.59 -10.19
C GLN A 44 3.81 5.11 -11.61
N SER A 45 3.82 4.22 -12.60
CA SER A 45 3.55 4.60 -13.99
C SER A 45 2.15 5.17 -14.19
N ASN A 46 1.22 4.83 -13.31
CA ASN A 46 -0.17 5.29 -13.36
C ASN A 46 -0.48 6.34 -12.29
N LEU A 47 0.54 6.84 -11.58
CA LEU A 47 0.34 7.70 -10.43
C LEU A 47 -0.50 8.94 -10.76
N ARG A 48 -0.23 9.58 -11.92
CA ARG A 48 -0.97 10.74 -12.36
C ARG A 48 -2.46 10.43 -12.55
N ARG A 49 -2.78 9.25 -13.08
CA ARG A 49 -4.18 8.83 -13.27
C ARG A 49 -4.91 8.70 -11.95
N PHE A 50 -4.24 8.19 -10.90
CA PHE A 50 -4.81 8.14 -9.56
C PHE A 50 -5.02 9.55 -9.01
N ARG A 51 -4.02 10.40 -9.12
CA ARG A 51 -4.10 11.78 -8.63
C ARG A 51 -5.17 12.59 -9.35
N ASP A 52 -5.33 12.38 -10.66
CA ASP A 52 -6.39 13.05 -11.43
C ASP A 52 -7.78 12.66 -10.92
N ARG A 53 -7.90 11.51 -10.27
CA ARG A 53 -9.15 11.06 -9.63
C ARG A 53 -9.24 11.43 -8.15
N GLY A 54 -8.28 12.20 -7.65
CA GLY A 54 -8.25 12.61 -6.25
C GLY A 54 -7.82 11.53 -5.28
N VAL A 55 -7.16 10.47 -5.75
CA VAL A 55 -6.75 9.34 -4.92
C VAL A 55 -5.26 9.40 -4.64
N GLU A 56 -4.90 9.30 -3.34
CA GLU A 56 -3.52 9.18 -2.90
C GLU A 56 -3.16 7.70 -2.78
N LEU A 57 -1.86 7.39 -3.05
CA LEU A 57 -1.33 6.05 -2.89
C LEU A 57 -0.38 6.00 -1.70
N CYS A 58 -0.38 4.89 -0.97
CA CYS A 58 0.72 4.55 -0.07
C CYS A 58 0.96 3.05 -0.10
N GLY A 59 2.23 2.66 0.03
CA GLY A 59 2.62 1.25 0.14
C GLY A 59 3.08 0.95 1.56
N ILE A 60 2.81 -0.25 2.05
CA ILE A 60 3.17 -0.67 3.41
C ILE A 60 3.80 -2.06 3.37
N CYS A 61 4.96 -2.21 4.00
CA CYS A 61 5.58 -3.52 4.20
C CYS A 61 6.34 -3.54 5.53
N PRO A 62 6.72 -4.73 6.04
CA PRO A 62 7.36 -4.84 7.35
C PRO A 62 8.86 -4.60 7.34
N GLU A 63 9.46 -4.26 6.21
CA GLU A 63 10.90 -4.03 6.15
C GLU A 63 11.32 -2.74 6.87
N PRO A 64 12.59 -2.65 7.31
CA PRO A 64 13.12 -1.41 7.87
C PRO A 64 13.06 -0.26 6.86
N ILE A 65 12.90 0.96 7.37
CA ILE A 65 12.75 2.14 6.50
C ILE A 65 13.96 2.36 5.57
N ASP A 66 15.17 2.04 6.02
CA ASP A 66 16.36 2.21 5.18
C ASP A 66 16.34 1.27 3.97
N THR A 67 15.86 0.05 4.14
CA THR A 67 15.69 -0.91 3.05
C THR A 67 14.63 -0.41 2.06
N ILE A 68 13.53 0.11 2.58
CA ILE A 68 12.45 0.66 1.77
C ILE A 68 12.95 1.87 0.97
N ARG A 69 13.68 2.76 1.63
CA ARG A 69 14.22 3.97 0.99
C ARG A 69 15.16 3.61 -0.16
N SER A 70 16.06 2.65 0.04
CA SER A 70 16.97 2.20 -1.00
C SER A 70 16.24 1.65 -2.21
N MET A 71 15.22 0.83 -1.99
CA MET A 71 14.40 0.29 -3.08
C MET A 71 13.62 1.40 -3.80
N ALA A 72 13.00 2.30 -3.04
CA ALA A 72 12.22 3.39 -3.59
C ALA A 72 13.07 4.30 -4.47
N ASP A 73 14.30 4.61 -4.02
CA ASP A 73 15.24 5.41 -4.79
C ASP A 73 15.65 4.70 -6.08
N TYR A 74 15.95 3.42 -5.99
CA TYR A 74 16.34 2.62 -7.15
C TYR A 74 15.22 2.52 -8.19
N LEU A 75 13.98 2.28 -7.74
CA LEU A 75 12.82 2.14 -8.62
C LEU A 75 12.16 3.48 -8.95
N ARG A 76 12.62 4.58 -8.34
CA ARG A 76 12.07 5.93 -8.53
C ARG A 76 10.59 6.00 -8.14
N ILE A 77 10.24 5.39 -7.03
CA ILE A 77 8.89 5.47 -6.47
C ILE A 77 8.73 6.77 -5.73
N THR A 78 7.75 7.57 -6.11
CA THR A 78 7.52 8.90 -5.51
C THR A 78 6.33 8.94 -4.54
N PHE A 79 5.39 8.00 -4.63
CA PHE A 79 4.35 7.91 -3.61
C PHE A 79 4.92 7.28 -2.34
N PRO A 80 4.38 7.61 -1.15
CA PRO A 80 4.98 7.15 0.10
C PRO A 80 4.97 5.63 0.25
N LEU A 81 6.13 5.08 0.64
CA LEU A 81 6.25 3.70 1.09
C LEU A 81 6.57 3.73 2.58
N LEU A 82 5.79 3.01 3.37
CA LEU A 82 5.81 3.07 4.82
C LEU A 82 6.36 1.78 5.41
N SER A 83 7.14 1.93 6.50
CA SER A 83 7.70 0.81 7.24
C SER A 83 6.77 0.42 8.39
N ASP A 84 6.23 -0.79 8.33
CA ASP A 84 5.39 -1.37 9.37
C ASP A 84 6.16 -2.48 10.10
N ALA A 85 7.33 -2.13 10.65
CA ALA A 85 8.26 -3.11 11.23
C ALA A 85 7.64 -3.93 12.36
N ASP A 86 6.69 -3.37 13.11
CA ASP A 86 6.00 -4.05 14.20
C ASP A 86 4.69 -4.72 13.77
N GLY A 87 4.31 -4.59 12.51
CA GLY A 87 3.11 -5.22 11.97
C GLY A 87 1.80 -4.59 12.41
N LEU A 88 1.81 -3.36 12.92
CA LEU A 88 0.60 -2.71 13.44
C LEU A 88 -0.46 -2.51 12.36
N ALA A 89 -0.07 -1.99 11.19
CA ALA A 89 -1.00 -1.79 10.09
C ALA A 89 -1.40 -3.11 9.44
N ILE A 90 -0.44 -4.03 9.29
CA ILE A 90 -0.69 -5.36 8.74
C ILE A 90 -1.78 -6.07 9.56
N GLU A 91 -1.70 -6.03 10.89
CA GLU A 91 -2.71 -6.61 11.77
C GLU A 91 -4.02 -5.83 11.72
N ALA A 92 -3.96 -4.49 11.76
CA ALA A 92 -5.15 -3.66 11.79
C ALA A 92 -5.99 -3.81 10.52
N PHE A 93 -5.34 -3.99 9.36
CA PHE A 93 -6.04 -4.20 8.09
C PHE A 93 -6.37 -5.65 7.81
N GLY A 94 -5.94 -6.57 8.68
CA GLY A 94 -6.28 -8.00 8.54
C GLY A 94 -5.63 -8.68 7.33
N VAL A 95 -4.43 -8.27 6.94
CA VAL A 95 -3.76 -8.80 5.74
C VAL A 95 -2.56 -9.69 6.06
N ARG A 96 -2.35 -10.02 7.33
CA ARG A 96 -1.25 -10.88 7.72
C ARG A 96 -1.36 -12.26 7.11
N ASN A 97 -0.25 -12.77 6.57
CA ASN A 97 -0.18 -14.13 6.06
C ASN A 97 0.08 -15.10 7.22
N ALA A 98 -0.97 -15.76 7.70
CA ALA A 98 -0.90 -16.70 8.81
C ALA A 98 -0.08 -17.96 8.49
N PHE A 99 0.17 -18.22 7.21
CA PHE A 99 0.95 -19.38 6.76
C PHE A 99 2.42 -19.09 6.54
N SER A 100 2.86 -17.84 6.73
CA SER A 100 4.27 -17.51 6.70
C SER A 100 4.95 -18.00 7.98
N ALA A 101 6.31 -18.02 8.01
CA ALA A 101 7.05 -18.48 9.17
C ALA A 101 6.54 -17.78 10.45
N ALA A 102 6.57 -18.52 11.59
CA ALA A 102 5.91 -18.12 12.83
C ALA A 102 6.31 -16.74 13.37
N ARG A 103 7.45 -16.19 12.96
CA ARG A 103 7.90 -14.85 13.37
C ARG A 103 7.76 -13.81 12.26
N SER A 104 7.18 -14.19 11.15
CA SER A 104 7.06 -13.30 10.01
C SER A 104 5.81 -12.43 10.14
N LEU A 105 5.99 -11.11 9.96
CA LEU A 105 4.90 -10.15 9.87
C LEU A 105 4.48 -9.96 8.41
N MET A 106 4.80 -10.93 7.57
CA MET A 106 4.55 -10.87 6.14
C MET A 106 3.08 -10.68 5.81
N PRO A 107 2.71 -9.65 5.05
CA PRO A 107 1.34 -9.51 4.59
C PRO A 107 1.11 -10.33 3.33
N HIS A 108 -0.15 -10.67 3.07
CA HIS A 108 -0.57 -11.01 1.73
C HIS A 108 -0.49 -9.75 0.87
N PRO A 109 -0.14 -9.85 -0.43
CA PRO A 109 -0.31 -8.72 -1.33
C PRO A 109 -1.76 -8.25 -1.31
N ALA A 110 -1.97 -6.97 -1.08
CA ALA A 110 -3.32 -6.43 -0.92
C ALA A 110 -3.42 -5.01 -1.43
N ALA A 111 -4.61 -4.66 -1.90
CA ALA A 111 -4.98 -3.30 -2.27
C ALA A 111 -6.29 -2.97 -1.56
N ILE A 112 -6.29 -1.92 -0.76
CA ILE A 112 -7.45 -1.51 0.03
C ILE A 112 -7.72 -0.04 -0.24
N LEU A 113 -8.92 0.26 -0.72
CA LEU A 113 -9.34 1.64 -1.00
C LEU A 113 -10.19 2.16 0.15
N ILE A 114 -9.76 3.25 0.74
CA ILE A 114 -10.42 3.91 1.86
C ILE A 114 -10.86 5.28 1.40
N ASP A 115 -12.12 5.62 1.61
CA ASP A 115 -12.65 6.93 1.22
C ASP A 115 -12.38 8.01 2.28
N THR A 116 -12.84 9.23 2.01
CA THR A 116 -12.59 10.40 2.88
C THR A 116 -13.18 10.27 4.29
N ASP A 117 -14.20 9.45 4.48
CA ASP A 117 -14.82 9.25 5.80
C ASP A 117 -14.24 8.05 6.56
N GLY A 118 -13.18 7.45 6.04
CA GLY A 118 -12.51 6.33 6.68
C GLY A 118 -13.11 4.96 6.37
N ARG A 119 -14.09 4.90 5.48
CA ARG A 119 -14.72 3.63 5.12
C ARG A 119 -13.94 2.91 4.04
N GLU A 120 -13.80 1.60 4.24
CA GLU A 120 -13.22 0.73 3.23
C GLU A 120 -14.24 0.51 2.11
N ARG A 121 -13.85 0.85 0.88
CA ARG A 121 -14.73 0.75 -0.28
C ARG A 121 -14.36 -0.38 -1.23
N PHE A 122 -13.14 -0.87 -1.13
CA PHE A 122 -12.67 -1.97 -1.97
C PHE A 122 -11.54 -2.70 -1.26
N ARG A 123 -11.52 -4.02 -1.41
CA ARG A 123 -10.46 -4.85 -0.83
C ARG A 123 -10.12 -5.97 -1.78
N SER A 124 -8.84 -6.09 -2.12
CA SER A 124 -8.31 -7.24 -2.86
C SER A 124 -7.13 -7.78 -2.07
N VAL A 125 -7.29 -8.97 -1.49
CA VAL A 125 -6.23 -9.65 -0.76
C VAL A 125 -5.91 -10.95 -1.51
N ASN A 126 -4.66 -11.09 -1.97
CA ASN A 126 -4.28 -12.20 -2.82
C ASN A 126 -3.41 -13.20 -2.05
N ARG A 127 -3.95 -14.38 -1.80
CA ARG A 127 -3.19 -15.47 -1.17
C ARG A 127 -2.12 -16.01 -2.12
N ASN A 128 -2.34 -15.93 -3.41
CA ASN A 128 -1.32 -16.22 -4.41
C ASN A 128 -0.46 -14.98 -4.58
N TYR A 129 0.78 -15.03 -4.08
CA TYR A 129 1.70 -13.88 -4.08
C TYR A 129 2.06 -13.37 -5.48
N LYS A 130 1.75 -14.14 -6.52
CA LYS A 130 1.99 -13.74 -7.92
C LYS A 130 0.89 -12.86 -8.49
N ARG A 131 -0.25 -12.76 -7.79
CA ARG A 131 -1.42 -12.05 -8.28
C ARG A 131 -1.67 -10.77 -7.50
N ARG A 132 -2.17 -9.77 -8.21
CA ARG A 132 -2.54 -8.46 -7.67
C ARG A 132 -3.78 -7.95 -8.38
N ALA A 133 -4.49 -7.00 -7.75
CA ALA A 133 -5.58 -6.29 -8.42
C ALA A 133 -5.04 -5.56 -9.65
N THR A 134 -5.70 -5.71 -10.78
CA THR A 134 -5.30 -5.01 -12.01
C THR A 134 -5.59 -3.52 -11.92
N MET A 135 -4.90 -2.73 -12.74
CA MET A 135 -5.20 -1.28 -12.83
C MET A 135 -6.66 -1.06 -13.20
N HIS A 136 -7.20 -1.87 -14.09
CA HIS A 136 -8.61 -1.81 -14.49
C HIS A 136 -9.55 -1.98 -13.29
N LYS A 137 -9.28 -2.96 -12.42
CA LYS A 137 -10.09 -3.18 -11.20
C LYS A 137 -9.96 -2.02 -10.23
N LEU A 138 -8.75 -1.49 -10.04
CA LEU A 138 -8.51 -0.38 -9.13
C LEU A 138 -9.25 0.87 -9.60
N PHE A 139 -9.12 1.23 -10.87
CA PHE A 139 -9.81 2.40 -11.41
C PHE A 139 -11.32 2.21 -11.41
N GLY A 140 -11.81 0.99 -11.67
CA GLY A 140 -13.24 0.68 -11.58
C GLY A 140 -13.79 0.92 -10.18
N ALA A 141 -13.07 0.49 -9.15
CA ALA A 141 -13.46 0.71 -7.75
C ALA A 141 -13.45 2.21 -7.42
N ILE A 142 -12.43 2.94 -7.87
CA ILE A 142 -12.31 4.38 -7.64
C ILE A 142 -13.45 5.13 -8.31
N ASP A 143 -13.79 4.78 -9.55
CA ASP A 143 -14.84 5.46 -10.31
C ASP A 143 -16.24 5.22 -9.72
N GLN A 144 -16.38 4.22 -8.84
CA GLN A 144 -17.64 3.98 -8.12
C GLN A 144 -17.76 4.76 -6.82
N LEU A 145 -16.72 5.47 -6.41
CA LEU A 145 -16.80 6.30 -5.22
C LEU A 145 -17.74 7.49 -5.47
N ASP A 146 -18.55 7.81 -4.47
CA ASP A 146 -19.36 9.04 -4.48
C ASP A 146 -18.44 10.22 -4.14
N HIS A 147 -18.28 11.09 -5.08
CA HIS A 147 -17.47 12.30 -4.92
C HIS A 147 -18.32 13.51 -4.56
#